data_77c4b4f4eba7afd49b151c338334fd3e
#
_entry.id   77c4b4f4eba7afd49b151c338334fd3e
#
_cell.length_a   1.000
_cell.length_b   1.000
_cell.length_c   1.000
_cell.angle_alpha   90.00
_cell.angle_beta   90.00
_cell.angle_gamma   90.00
#
_symmetry.space_group_name_H-M   'P 1'
#
loop_
_entity.id
_entity.type
_entity.pdbx_description
1 polymer ?
#
loop_
_entity_poly.entity_id
_entity_poly.type
_entity_poly.pdbx_seq_one_letter_code
_entity_poly.pdbx_strand_id
1 'polypeptide(L)'
;MHIKEESIDDLLHNTYQYILEHGEKVTPTRGANQEVRNCVLTLLNPRSRVSLSEVRSRVISCVGEFLWYLSNSDSIDFIEYYIKNYRDRINFNEETTDPVPGAYGPRIFGQPSQFEHIVKLLENSYSSRRAVIALYSKTDLTGNDTRDIPCTCTLQFFIRDNKLHLTCYMRSNDAAFGLVHDIFSFTLFQELMLARLISTYPNLELGEYTHIVGSLHIYDDSLPQIHHYLTKEGWQYHASMTPINPIVLEDSLKKLLEIEYDLRVNKNCDVSQLDLLTDPIFKEMAIILFAYFFIKFEETNISGLQALETKCSSLPIKAFINKRIQNLLSKAI
;
A
#
# COMPACT_ATOMS: atom_id res chain seq x y z
N MET A 1 -6.06 15.07 -16.48
CA MET A 1 -5.97 15.58 -15.10
C MET A 1 -4.53 15.52 -14.61
N HIS A 2 -4.05 16.55 -13.90
CA HIS A 2 -2.74 16.50 -13.21
C HIS A 2 -2.91 17.16 -11.84
N ILE A 3 -2.72 16.37 -10.78
CA ILE A 3 -2.79 16.80 -9.38
C ILE A 3 -1.44 16.54 -8.74
N LYS A 4 -0.92 17.50 -7.96
CA LYS A 4 0.39 17.43 -7.32
C LYS A 4 0.27 17.97 -5.90
N GLU A 5 0.50 17.10 -4.90
CA GLU A 5 0.27 17.41 -3.49
C GLU A 5 1.38 16.87 -2.60
N GLU A 6 1.51 17.45 -1.40
CA GLU A 6 2.49 17.04 -0.40
C GLU A 6 2.08 15.78 0.38
N SER A 7 0.79 15.54 0.54
CA SER A 7 0.25 14.44 1.34
C SER A 7 -0.75 13.59 0.58
N ILE A 8 -0.91 12.34 1.03
CA ILE A 8 -1.94 11.45 0.51
C ILE A 8 -3.35 12.02 0.72
N ASP A 9 -3.61 12.69 1.84
CA ASP A 9 -4.94 13.22 2.14
C ASP A 9 -5.31 14.35 1.19
N ASP A 10 -4.40 15.29 0.91
CA ASP A 10 -4.64 16.34 -0.07
C ASP A 10 -4.81 15.77 -1.48
N LEU A 11 -3.97 14.78 -1.83
CA LEU A 11 -4.04 14.10 -3.12
C LEU A 11 -5.39 13.40 -3.33
N LEU A 12 -5.87 12.68 -2.32
CA LEU A 12 -7.18 12.02 -2.34
C LEU A 12 -8.32 13.02 -2.41
N HIS A 13 -8.27 14.08 -1.60
CA HIS A 13 -9.32 15.11 -1.57
C HIS A 13 -9.52 15.72 -2.96
N ASN A 14 -8.43 16.22 -3.56
CA ASN A 14 -8.49 16.84 -4.88
C ASN A 14 -8.84 15.86 -6.00
N THR A 15 -8.39 14.60 -5.88
CA THR A 15 -8.73 13.53 -6.82
C THR A 15 -10.22 13.21 -6.79
N TYR A 16 -10.81 13.02 -5.61
CA TYR A 16 -12.24 12.72 -5.49
C TYR A 16 -13.10 13.87 -5.97
N GLN A 17 -12.78 15.10 -5.57
CA GLN A 17 -13.50 16.30 -6.02
C GLN A 17 -13.47 16.39 -7.55
N TYR A 18 -12.30 16.22 -8.16
CA TYR A 18 -12.16 16.28 -9.62
C TYR A 18 -12.97 15.19 -10.34
N ILE A 19 -12.96 13.95 -9.84
CA ILE A 19 -13.74 12.85 -10.44
C ILE A 19 -15.25 13.13 -10.34
N LEU A 20 -15.73 13.65 -9.20
CA LEU A 20 -17.15 13.97 -9.00
C LEU A 20 -17.61 15.11 -9.90
N GLU A 21 -16.75 16.09 -10.19
CA GLU A 21 -17.08 17.26 -11.01
C GLU A 21 -16.95 17.00 -12.51
N HIS A 22 -16.00 16.15 -12.93
CA HIS A 22 -15.62 16.00 -14.34
C HIS A 22 -15.69 14.55 -14.86
N GLY A 23 -16.01 13.58 -14.01
CA GLY A 23 -16.06 12.18 -14.39
C GLY A 23 -17.25 11.85 -15.30
N GLU A 24 -16.98 11.04 -16.33
CA GLU A 24 -18.01 10.48 -17.20
C GLU A 24 -18.62 9.23 -16.55
N LYS A 25 -19.95 9.08 -16.64
CA LYS A 25 -20.61 7.85 -16.17
C LYS A 25 -20.40 6.72 -17.17
N VAL A 26 -19.86 5.62 -16.69
CA VAL A 26 -19.63 4.40 -17.48
C VAL A 26 -20.08 3.17 -16.69
N THR A 27 -20.36 2.09 -17.41
CA THR A 27 -20.85 0.84 -16.80
C THR A 27 -20.02 -0.33 -17.33
N PRO A 28 -18.76 -0.49 -16.84
CA PRO A 28 -17.94 -1.64 -17.16
C PRO A 28 -18.43 -2.91 -16.42
N THR A 29 -17.74 -4.04 -16.61
CA THR A 29 -18.12 -5.36 -16.09
C THR A 29 -18.34 -5.39 -14.58
N ARG A 30 -17.63 -4.56 -13.79
CA ARG A 30 -17.70 -4.55 -12.31
C ARG A 30 -18.78 -3.64 -11.74
N GLY A 31 -19.47 -2.85 -12.56
CA GLY A 31 -20.54 -1.96 -12.13
C GLY A 31 -20.39 -0.51 -12.60
N ALA A 32 -21.46 0.26 -12.39
CA ALA A 32 -21.50 1.67 -12.75
C ALA A 32 -20.51 2.48 -11.91
N ASN A 33 -19.85 3.44 -12.56
CA ASN A 33 -18.90 4.33 -11.91
C ASN A 33 -18.79 5.69 -12.63
N GLN A 34 -18.09 6.62 -11.99
CA GLN A 34 -17.62 7.86 -12.59
C GLN A 34 -16.14 7.74 -12.90
N GLU A 35 -15.77 7.93 -14.16
CA GLU A 35 -14.41 7.72 -14.69
C GLU A 35 -13.80 9.02 -15.21
N VAL A 36 -12.51 9.22 -14.94
CA VAL A 36 -11.66 10.20 -15.62
C VAL A 36 -10.48 9.46 -16.25
N ARG A 37 -10.17 9.79 -17.52
CA ARG A 37 -9.10 9.12 -18.24
C ARG A 37 -7.79 9.92 -18.22
N ASN A 38 -6.66 9.20 -18.33
CA ASN A 38 -5.32 9.78 -18.46
C ASN A 38 -4.98 10.74 -17.31
N CYS A 39 -5.03 10.22 -16.09
CA CYS A 39 -4.75 10.96 -14.88
C CYS A 39 -3.29 10.85 -14.48
N VAL A 40 -2.71 11.95 -13.99
CA VAL A 40 -1.38 12.02 -13.40
C VAL A 40 -1.52 12.58 -12.00
N LEU A 41 -1.14 11.79 -11.00
CA LEU A 41 -1.15 12.15 -9.59
C LEU A 41 0.29 12.13 -9.08
N THR A 42 0.77 13.22 -8.50
CA THR A 42 2.13 13.32 -7.98
C THR A 42 2.11 13.57 -6.47
N LEU A 43 2.69 12.65 -5.71
CA LEU A 43 2.93 12.81 -4.28
C LEU A 43 4.35 13.32 -4.08
N LEU A 44 4.48 14.57 -3.60
CA LEU A 44 5.76 15.25 -3.41
C LEU A 44 6.55 14.65 -2.24
N ASN A 45 5.84 14.28 -1.17
CA ASN A 45 6.43 13.59 -0.04
C ASN A 45 5.92 12.14 0.04
N PRO A 46 6.64 11.16 -0.57
CA PRO A 46 6.22 9.75 -0.57
C PRO A 46 6.09 9.12 0.82
N ARG A 47 6.68 9.72 1.88
CA ARG A 47 6.49 9.25 3.26
C ARG A 47 5.16 9.67 3.86
N SER A 48 4.48 10.68 3.29
CA SER A 48 3.12 11.08 3.68
C SER A 48 2.06 10.21 3.00
N ARG A 49 2.24 8.88 3.09
CA ARG A 49 1.49 7.81 2.42
C ARG A 49 0.33 7.23 3.24
N VAL A 50 0.24 7.56 4.52
CA VAL A 50 -0.84 7.09 5.41
C VAL A 50 -1.86 8.19 5.57
N SER A 51 -3.09 7.92 5.12
CA SER A 51 -4.21 8.84 5.33
C SER A 51 -4.64 8.84 6.80
N LEU A 52 -4.88 10.02 7.34
CA LEU A 52 -5.47 10.23 8.67
C LEU A 52 -6.99 10.16 8.66
N SER A 53 -7.59 10.04 7.47
CA SER A 53 -9.04 9.90 7.30
C SER A 53 -9.58 8.73 8.09
N GLU A 54 -10.73 8.94 8.68
CA GLU A 54 -11.50 7.88 9.35
C GLU A 54 -12.00 6.82 8.38
N VAL A 55 -12.34 7.23 7.18
CA VAL A 55 -12.93 6.39 6.14
C VAL A 55 -11.86 5.82 5.22
N ARG A 56 -10.75 6.54 4.99
CA ARG A 56 -9.74 6.21 3.96
C ARG A 56 -8.42 5.66 4.50
N SER A 57 -8.14 5.70 5.81
CA SER A 57 -6.83 5.29 6.34
C SER A 57 -6.40 3.87 5.95
N ARG A 58 -7.32 2.93 5.95
CA ARG A 58 -7.13 1.51 5.51
C ARG A 58 -5.77 0.90 5.89
N VAL A 59 -5.15 1.40 6.94
CA VAL A 59 -3.76 1.12 7.28
C VAL A 59 -3.46 -0.37 7.46
N ILE A 60 -4.40 -1.15 8.03
CA ILE A 60 -4.24 -2.60 8.21
C ILE A 60 -4.14 -3.31 6.87
N SER A 61 -5.07 -3.04 5.94
CA SER A 61 -5.08 -3.70 4.64
C SER A 61 -3.93 -3.23 3.75
N CYS A 62 -3.50 -1.96 3.86
CA CYS A 62 -2.31 -1.46 3.17
C CYS A 62 -1.04 -2.19 3.62
N VAL A 63 -0.84 -2.36 4.94
CA VAL A 63 0.30 -3.12 5.47
C VAL A 63 0.22 -4.59 5.07
N GLY A 64 -0.97 -5.20 5.16
CA GLY A 64 -1.17 -6.60 4.78
C GLY A 64 -0.86 -6.87 3.30
N GLU A 65 -1.32 -5.99 2.40
CA GLU A 65 -1.06 -6.12 0.97
C GLU A 65 0.42 -5.89 0.63
N PHE A 66 1.06 -4.89 1.24
CA PHE A 66 2.49 -4.66 1.09
C PHE A 66 3.32 -5.89 1.51
N LEU A 67 2.98 -6.52 2.64
CA LEU A 67 3.67 -7.72 3.11
C LEU A 67 3.38 -8.95 2.23
N TRP A 68 2.18 -9.04 1.67
CA TRP A 68 1.86 -10.05 0.68
C TRP A 68 2.76 -9.95 -0.56
N TYR A 69 3.00 -8.74 -1.06
CA TYR A 69 3.95 -8.52 -2.15
C TYR A 69 5.38 -8.85 -1.75
N LEU A 70 5.85 -8.36 -0.59
CA LEU A 70 7.22 -8.59 -0.11
C LEU A 70 7.54 -10.06 0.16
N SER A 71 6.56 -10.82 0.64
CA SER A 71 6.72 -12.26 0.90
C SER A 71 6.82 -13.09 -0.37
N ASN A 72 6.73 -12.46 -1.55
CA ASN A 72 6.70 -13.17 -2.84
C ASN A 72 5.55 -14.18 -2.92
N SER A 73 4.47 -13.93 -2.19
CA SER A 73 3.31 -14.82 -2.12
C SER A 73 2.26 -14.45 -3.16
N ASP A 74 1.62 -15.46 -3.70
CA ASP A 74 0.41 -15.40 -4.52
C ASP A 74 -0.80 -16.06 -3.85
N SER A 75 -0.66 -16.40 -2.55
CA SER A 75 -1.72 -17.04 -1.78
C SER A 75 -2.91 -16.11 -1.57
N ILE A 76 -4.09 -16.61 -1.97
CA ILE A 76 -5.37 -15.94 -1.74
C ILE A 76 -5.69 -15.84 -0.24
N ASP A 77 -5.37 -16.86 0.54
CA ASP A 77 -5.64 -16.89 1.98
C ASP A 77 -4.79 -15.85 2.73
N PHE A 78 -3.59 -15.54 2.22
CA PHE A 78 -2.77 -14.48 2.79
C PHE A 78 -3.44 -13.12 2.64
N ILE A 79 -3.80 -12.74 1.43
CA ILE A 79 -4.38 -11.41 1.18
C ILE A 79 -5.80 -11.28 1.75
N GLU A 80 -6.61 -12.33 1.70
CA GLU A 80 -7.98 -12.32 2.24
C GLU A 80 -8.00 -12.21 3.77
N TYR A 81 -6.94 -12.61 4.46
CA TYR A 81 -6.79 -12.35 5.89
C TYR A 81 -6.86 -10.86 6.23
N TYR A 82 -6.31 -9.99 5.36
CA TYR A 82 -6.26 -8.53 5.53
C TYR A 82 -7.32 -7.77 4.75
N ILE A 83 -7.69 -8.25 3.57
CA ILE A 83 -8.70 -7.66 2.69
C ILE A 83 -9.86 -8.63 2.55
N LYS A 84 -10.86 -8.43 3.39
CA LYS A 84 -12.06 -9.28 3.42
C LYS A 84 -12.73 -9.36 2.05
N ASN A 85 -13.19 -10.55 1.66
CA ASN A 85 -13.85 -10.85 0.39
C ASN A 85 -12.95 -10.52 -0.84
N TYR A 86 -11.64 -10.73 -0.73
CA TYR A 86 -10.72 -10.53 -1.86
C TYR A 86 -11.06 -11.47 -3.02
N ARG A 87 -11.45 -12.73 -2.74
CA ARG A 87 -11.93 -13.70 -3.74
C ARG A 87 -13.01 -13.14 -4.65
N ASP A 88 -14.03 -12.49 -4.06
CA ASP A 88 -15.15 -11.92 -4.80
C ASP A 88 -14.69 -10.80 -5.75
N ARG A 89 -13.66 -10.05 -5.35
CA ARG A 89 -13.11 -8.95 -6.13
C ARG A 89 -12.39 -9.40 -7.39
N ILE A 90 -11.71 -10.56 -7.33
CA ILE A 90 -10.98 -11.11 -8.47
C ILE A 90 -11.77 -12.18 -9.21
N ASN A 91 -13.04 -12.41 -8.83
CA ASN A 91 -13.92 -13.46 -9.37
C ASN A 91 -13.25 -14.86 -9.32
N PHE A 92 -12.61 -15.15 -8.22
CA PHE A 92 -12.03 -16.46 -7.96
C PHE A 92 -13.17 -17.42 -7.61
N ASN A 93 -13.34 -18.51 -8.36
CA ASN A 93 -14.31 -19.55 -8.04
C ASN A 93 -13.87 -20.29 -6.77
N GLU A 94 -14.82 -20.77 -5.95
CA GLU A 94 -14.52 -21.54 -4.73
C GLU A 94 -13.67 -22.81 -4.99
N GLU A 95 -13.71 -23.33 -6.21
CA GLU A 95 -12.94 -24.50 -6.65
C GLU A 95 -11.49 -24.17 -7.05
N THR A 96 -11.16 -22.91 -7.29
CA THR A 96 -9.81 -22.49 -7.63
C THR A 96 -9.07 -22.11 -6.35
N THR A 97 -8.27 -23.02 -5.86
CA THR A 97 -7.26 -22.78 -4.85
C THR A 97 -6.06 -22.05 -5.46
N ASP A 98 -5.31 -21.31 -4.66
CA ASP A 98 -4.02 -20.69 -5.04
C ASP A 98 -3.37 -21.27 -6.33
N PRO A 99 -2.72 -20.45 -7.15
CA PRO A 99 -2.28 -19.08 -6.88
C PRO A 99 -3.21 -18.00 -7.45
N VAL A 100 -3.11 -16.76 -6.91
CA VAL A 100 -3.74 -15.56 -7.48
C VAL A 100 -2.97 -15.15 -8.73
N PRO A 101 -3.55 -15.23 -9.94
CA PRO A 101 -2.79 -15.06 -11.20
C PRO A 101 -2.20 -13.64 -11.36
N GLY A 102 -2.93 -12.63 -10.87
CA GLY A 102 -2.53 -11.22 -10.95
C GLY A 102 -1.62 -10.76 -9.80
N ALA A 103 -1.18 -11.65 -8.89
CA ALA A 103 -0.38 -11.29 -7.74
C ALA A 103 0.93 -10.57 -8.11
N TYR A 104 1.22 -9.44 -7.45
CA TYR A 104 2.40 -8.61 -7.77
C TYR A 104 3.69 -9.14 -7.14
N GLY A 105 3.62 -9.81 -5.98
CA GLY A 105 4.79 -10.36 -5.29
C GLY A 105 5.69 -11.18 -6.21
N PRO A 106 5.19 -12.29 -6.81
CA PRO A 106 5.97 -13.14 -7.72
C PRO A 106 6.47 -12.41 -8.97
N ARG A 107 5.75 -11.38 -9.41
CA ARG A 107 6.15 -10.58 -10.58
C ARG A 107 7.29 -9.62 -10.28
N ILE A 108 7.41 -9.13 -9.04
CA ILE A 108 8.45 -8.19 -8.60
C ILE A 108 9.66 -8.94 -8.05
N PHE A 109 9.43 -9.89 -7.13
CA PHE A 109 10.45 -10.54 -6.31
C PHE A 109 10.73 -12.01 -6.68
N GLY A 110 9.86 -12.63 -7.53
CA GLY A 110 10.07 -13.99 -8.03
C GLY A 110 11.38 -14.14 -8.81
N GLN A 111 11.93 -15.35 -8.84
CA GLN A 111 13.23 -15.60 -9.47
C GLN A 111 13.13 -15.79 -11.00
N PRO A 112 13.93 -15.07 -11.80
CA PRO A 112 14.87 -14.00 -11.39
C PRO A 112 14.15 -12.73 -10.96
N SER A 113 14.56 -12.14 -9.81
CA SER A 113 13.91 -10.96 -9.24
C SER A 113 14.13 -9.72 -10.09
N GLN A 114 13.04 -9.10 -10.54
CA GLN A 114 13.10 -7.82 -11.24
C GLN A 114 13.61 -6.71 -10.32
N PHE A 115 13.20 -6.70 -9.04
CA PHE A 115 13.65 -5.71 -8.07
C PHE A 115 15.15 -5.73 -7.88
N GLU A 116 15.75 -6.92 -7.64
CA GLU A 116 17.20 -7.06 -7.49
C GLU A 116 17.97 -6.70 -8.77
N HIS A 117 17.39 -7.01 -9.92
CA HIS A 117 17.99 -6.61 -11.21
C HIS A 117 18.03 -5.08 -11.35
N ILE A 118 16.96 -4.37 -10.94
CA ILE A 118 16.91 -2.91 -10.99
C ILE A 118 17.89 -2.26 -10.00
N VAL A 119 18.04 -2.82 -8.80
CA VAL A 119 19.07 -2.36 -7.84
C VAL A 119 20.45 -2.39 -8.54
N LYS A 120 20.87 -3.55 -9.05
CA LYS A 120 22.15 -3.71 -9.74
C LYS A 120 22.30 -2.80 -10.97
N LEU A 121 21.22 -2.61 -11.72
CA LEU A 121 21.23 -1.71 -12.88
C LEU A 121 21.50 -0.27 -12.47
N LEU A 122 20.85 0.22 -11.41
CA LEU A 122 21.00 1.60 -10.93
C LEU A 122 22.34 1.80 -10.23
N GLU A 123 22.88 0.82 -9.51
CA GLU A 123 24.25 0.84 -8.96
C GLU A 123 25.30 1.04 -10.04
N ASN A 124 25.13 0.41 -11.21
CA ASN A 124 26.07 0.48 -12.32
C ASN A 124 25.79 1.65 -13.29
N SER A 125 24.58 2.21 -13.28
CA SER A 125 24.15 3.22 -14.24
C SER A 125 23.19 4.23 -13.60
N TYR A 126 23.74 5.24 -12.94
CA TYR A 126 23.02 6.29 -12.21
C TYR A 126 21.85 6.91 -12.98
N SER A 127 22.08 7.30 -14.24
CA SER A 127 21.10 7.99 -15.07
C SER A 127 20.25 7.06 -15.94
N SER A 128 20.23 5.75 -15.67
CA SER A 128 19.50 4.76 -16.46
C SER A 128 18.03 5.13 -16.61
N ARG A 129 17.48 4.87 -17.82
CA ARG A 129 16.05 4.94 -18.13
C ARG A 129 15.43 3.55 -18.27
N ARG A 130 16.22 2.49 -18.05
CA ARG A 130 15.82 1.08 -18.18
C ARG A 130 15.42 0.43 -16.88
N ALA A 131 15.41 1.20 -15.77
CA ALA A 131 15.03 0.71 -14.45
C ALA A 131 13.51 0.55 -14.34
N VAL A 132 12.96 -0.43 -15.06
CA VAL A 132 11.53 -0.70 -15.19
C VAL A 132 11.23 -2.10 -14.72
N ILE A 133 10.31 -2.22 -13.77
CA ILE A 133 9.66 -3.47 -13.37
C ILE A 133 8.37 -3.58 -14.20
N ALA A 134 8.21 -4.68 -14.92
CA ALA A 134 7.00 -4.97 -15.68
C ALA A 134 6.10 -5.92 -14.87
N LEU A 135 4.90 -5.45 -14.54
CA LEU A 135 3.89 -6.24 -13.82
C LEU A 135 2.89 -6.86 -14.79
N TYR A 136 2.47 -6.10 -15.79
CA TYR A 136 1.58 -6.56 -16.84
C TYR A 136 2.36 -7.30 -17.94
N SER A 137 1.89 -8.48 -18.33
CA SER A 137 2.53 -9.34 -19.32
C SER A 137 1.56 -9.65 -20.47
N LYS A 138 2.10 -9.95 -21.68
CA LYS A 138 1.29 -10.43 -22.81
C LYS A 138 0.49 -11.69 -22.47
N THR A 139 0.98 -12.52 -21.57
CA THR A 139 0.30 -13.75 -21.13
C THR A 139 -0.95 -13.47 -20.33
N ASP A 140 -1.06 -12.30 -19.70
CA ASP A 140 -2.28 -11.89 -18.98
C ASP A 140 -3.48 -11.66 -19.92
N LEU A 141 -3.22 -11.38 -21.21
CA LEU A 141 -4.27 -11.23 -22.23
C LEU A 141 -4.60 -12.53 -22.96
N THR A 142 -3.64 -13.44 -23.06
CA THR A 142 -3.77 -14.65 -23.88
C THR A 142 -4.05 -15.91 -23.05
N GLY A 143 -3.96 -15.81 -21.73
CA GLY A 143 -4.33 -16.88 -20.80
C GLY A 143 -5.86 -17.04 -20.78
N ASN A 144 -6.33 -18.26 -21.00
CA ASN A 144 -7.75 -18.57 -20.96
C ASN A 144 -8.28 -18.39 -19.53
N ASP A 145 -9.38 -17.66 -19.39
CA ASP A 145 -10.29 -17.62 -18.25
C ASP A 145 -9.88 -16.91 -16.96
N THR A 146 -8.71 -16.27 -16.86
CA THR A 146 -8.41 -15.46 -15.68
C THR A 146 -8.96 -14.03 -15.84
N ARG A 147 -9.94 -13.67 -15.00
CA ARG A 147 -10.45 -12.29 -14.91
C ARG A 147 -9.55 -11.40 -14.04
N ASP A 148 -8.59 -12.01 -13.36
CA ASP A 148 -7.62 -11.32 -12.52
C ASP A 148 -6.37 -10.93 -13.33
N ILE A 149 -6.48 -9.78 -13.99
CA ILE A 149 -5.42 -9.19 -14.81
C ILE A 149 -4.83 -8.01 -14.03
N PRO A 150 -3.49 -7.92 -13.86
CA PRO A 150 -2.86 -6.80 -13.17
C PRO A 150 -3.36 -5.45 -13.63
N CYS A 151 -3.75 -4.60 -12.68
CA CYS A 151 -4.10 -3.20 -12.97
C CYS A 151 -2.85 -2.36 -13.15
N THR A 152 -1.78 -2.65 -12.41
CA THR A 152 -0.48 -2.01 -12.55
C THR A 152 0.28 -2.61 -13.73
N CYS A 153 0.71 -1.76 -14.64
CA CYS A 153 1.47 -2.18 -15.82
C CYS A 153 2.97 -2.15 -15.55
N THR A 154 3.49 -1.03 -15.02
CA THR A 154 4.92 -0.84 -14.80
C THR A 154 5.22 0.04 -13.60
N LEU A 155 6.39 -0.22 -12.97
CA LEU A 155 7.04 0.66 -12.02
C LEU A 155 8.39 1.08 -12.59
N GLN A 156 8.63 2.38 -12.78
CA GLN A 156 9.88 2.87 -13.34
C GLN A 156 10.60 3.80 -12.37
N PHE A 157 11.85 3.45 -12.03
CA PHE A 157 12.70 4.20 -11.14
C PHE A 157 13.64 5.13 -11.92
N PHE A 158 13.88 6.33 -11.38
CA PHE A 158 14.81 7.30 -11.93
C PHE A 158 15.66 7.93 -10.83
N ILE A 159 16.96 8.08 -11.08
CA ILE A 159 17.79 8.95 -10.26
C ILE A 159 18.04 10.22 -11.05
N ARG A 160 17.58 11.37 -10.55
CA ARG A 160 17.80 12.71 -11.11
C ARG A 160 18.01 13.69 -9.98
N ASP A 161 18.91 14.64 -10.15
CA ASP A 161 19.19 15.68 -9.16
C ASP A 161 19.39 15.12 -7.74
N ASN A 162 20.10 14.00 -7.64
CA ASN A 162 20.39 13.28 -6.40
C ASN A 162 19.14 12.75 -5.66
N LYS A 163 18.03 12.55 -6.40
CA LYS A 163 16.78 12.02 -5.86
C LYS A 163 16.34 10.80 -6.64
N LEU A 164 15.87 9.78 -5.90
CA LEU A 164 15.25 8.60 -6.47
C LEU A 164 13.74 8.84 -6.63
N HIS A 165 13.29 8.97 -7.86
CA HIS A 165 11.88 9.09 -8.24
C HIS A 165 11.32 7.75 -8.65
N LEU A 166 10.00 7.58 -8.46
CA LEU A 166 9.25 6.43 -8.96
C LEU A 166 8.04 6.90 -9.76
N THR A 167 7.87 6.35 -10.95
CA THR A 167 6.65 6.49 -11.74
C THR A 167 5.97 5.13 -11.86
N CYS A 168 4.70 5.07 -11.45
CA CYS A 168 3.81 3.95 -11.66
C CYS A 168 2.88 4.23 -12.84
N TYR A 169 2.64 3.25 -13.71
CA TYR A 169 1.56 3.31 -14.68
C TYR A 169 0.56 2.18 -14.45
N MET A 170 -0.70 2.57 -14.26
CA MET A 170 -1.83 1.66 -14.13
C MET A 170 -2.81 1.82 -15.29
N ARG A 171 -3.26 0.69 -15.87
CA ARG A 171 -4.32 0.72 -16.89
C ARG A 171 -5.68 1.16 -16.30
N SER A 172 -5.92 0.83 -15.03
CA SER A 172 -7.17 1.10 -14.31
C SER A 172 -6.90 1.16 -12.81
N ASN A 173 -7.56 2.09 -12.10
CA ASN A 173 -7.47 2.18 -10.64
C ASN A 173 -8.78 2.66 -10.02
N ASP A 174 -9.26 1.97 -8.99
CA ASP A 174 -10.37 2.43 -8.15
C ASP A 174 -9.85 3.46 -7.17
N ALA A 175 -10.24 4.72 -7.35
CA ALA A 175 -9.80 5.83 -6.53
C ALA A 175 -10.25 5.69 -5.06
N ALA A 176 -11.40 5.05 -4.82
CA ALA A 176 -11.95 4.90 -3.48
C ALA A 176 -11.29 3.79 -2.67
N PHE A 177 -10.76 2.75 -3.33
CA PHE A 177 -10.18 1.59 -2.64
C PHE A 177 -8.72 1.36 -3.04
N GLY A 178 -8.45 1.07 -4.32
CA GLY A 178 -7.13 0.65 -4.81
C GLY A 178 -6.06 1.72 -4.66
N LEU A 179 -6.39 2.98 -4.99
CA LEU A 179 -5.43 4.09 -5.02
C LEU A 179 -4.61 4.24 -3.73
N VAL A 180 -5.25 4.11 -2.56
CA VAL A 180 -4.57 4.23 -1.26
C VAL A 180 -3.59 3.09 -1.04
N HIS A 181 -3.98 1.86 -1.41
CA HIS A 181 -3.14 0.66 -1.27
C HIS A 181 -1.94 0.71 -2.21
N ASP A 182 -2.18 1.09 -3.47
CA ASP A 182 -1.12 1.19 -4.48
C ASP A 182 -0.09 2.26 -4.12
N ILE A 183 -0.54 3.47 -3.74
CA ILE A 183 0.36 4.54 -3.31
C ILE A 183 1.17 4.12 -2.08
N PHE A 184 0.53 3.49 -1.08
CA PHE A 184 1.20 2.99 0.11
C PHE A 184 2.31 2.00 -0.25
N SER A 185 1.99 0.96 -1.01
CA SER A 185 2.93 -0.11 -1.36
C SER A 185 4.05 0.37 -2.27
N PHE A 186 3.73 1.16 -3.31
CA PHE A 186 4.73 1.57 -4.29
C PHE A 186 5.67 2.64 -3.75
N THR A 187 5.21 3.54 -2.89
CA THR A 187 6.10 4.49 -2.20
C THR A 187 7.01 3.79 -1.19
N LEU A 188 6.58 2.68 -0.59
CA LEU A 188 7.48 1.83 0.21
C LEU A 188 8.50 1.09 -0.67
N PHE A 189 8.12 0.60 -1.85
CA PHE A 189 9.10 0.04 -2.81
C PHE A 189 10.11 1.09 -3.27
N GLN A 190 9.69 2.35 -3.46
CA GLN A 190 10.60 3.45 -3.74
C GLN A 190 11.60 3.63 -2.59
N GLU A 191 11.14 3.58 -1.36
CA GLU A 191 11.99 3.76 -0.19
C GLU A 191 12.90 2.55 0.08
N LEU A 192 12.43 1.33 -0.16
CA LEU A 192 13.26 0.12 -0.16
C LEU A 192 14.37 0.19 -1.21
N MET A 193 14.05 0.63 -2.42
CA MET A 193 15.04 0.83 -3.49
C MET A 193 16.08 1.87 -3.08
N LEU A 194 15.65 2.99 -2.46
CA LEU A 194 16.55 4.00 -1.92
C LEU A 194 17.50 3.41 -0.87
N ALA A 195 16.96 2.65 0.09
CA ALA A 195 17.75 2.04 1.15
C ALA A 195 18.81 1.06 0.62
N ARG A 196 18.51 0.34 -0.47
CA ARG A 196 19.48 -0.56 -1.16
C ARG A 196 20.58 0.22 -1.90
N LEU A 197 20.26 1.40 -2.43
CA LEU A 197 21.19 2.21 -3.22
C LEU A 197 22.08 3.15 -2.39
N ILE A 198 21.73 3.36 -1.11
CA ILE A 198 22.41 4.35 -0.27
C ILE A 198 23.91 4.02 -0.02
N SER A 199 24.27 2.75 -0.05
CA SER A 199 25.67 2.31 0.07
C SER A 199 26.51 2.75 -1.14
N THR A 200 25.90 2.77 -2.33
CA THR A 200 26.55 3.24 -3.57
C THR A 200 26.48 4.76 -3.71
N TYR A 201 25.35 5.35 -3.30
CA TYR A 201 25.08 6.78 -3.43
C TYR A 201 24.68 7.38 -2.07
N PRO A 202 25.65 7.70 -1.17
CA PRO A 202 25.37 8.12 0.21
C PRO A 202 24.52 9.40 0.37
N ASN A 203 24.50 10.25 -0.67
CA ASN A 203 23.73 11.50 -0.67
C ASN A 203 22.41 11.39 -1.46
N LEU A 204 22.01 10.19 -1.85
CA LEU A 204 20.76 9.97 -2.57
C LEU A 204 19.57 10.18 -1.64
N GLU A 205 18.61 10.98 -2.07
CA GLU A 205 17.41 11.31 -1.33
C GLU A 205 16.16 10.70 -1.97
N LEU A 206 15.07 10.65 -1.22
CA LEU A 206 13.76 10.27 -1.74
C LEU A 206 13.20 11.40 -2.61
N GLY A 207 12.88 11.08 -3.85
CA GLY A 207 12.24 11.99 -4.81
C GLY A 207 10.72 11.86 -4.83
N GLU A 208 10.07 12.47 -5.80
CA GLU A 208 8.63 12.42 -5.99
C GLU A 208 8.17 11.01 -6.42
N TYR A 209 6.93 10.66 -6.03
CA TYR A 209 6.20 9.53 -6.56
C TYR A 209 5.14 10.02 -7.54
N THR A 210 5.11 9.49 -8.76
CA THR A 210 4.11 9.81 -9.77
C THR A 210 3.27 8.58 -10.11
N HIS A 211 1.96 8.72 -10.00
CA HIS A 211 0.96 7.69 -10.26
C HIS A 211 0.16 8.07 -11.52
N ILE A 212 0.37 7.36 -12.61
CA ILE A 212 -0.30 7.59 -13.90
C ILE A 212 -1.37 6.53 -14.08
N VAL A 213 -2.59 6.94 -14.39
CA VAL A 213 -3.74 6.03 -14.52
C VAL A 213 -4.46 6.25 -15.84
N GLY A 214 -4.64 5.17 -16.61
CA GLY A 214 -5.43 5.19 -17.84
C GLY A 214 -6.91 5.47 -17.56
N SER A 215 -7.52 4.71 -16.62
CA SER A 215 -8.90 4.85 -16.15
C SER A 215 -8.93 4.97 -14.62
N LEU A 216 -9.12 6.17 -14.10
CA LEU A 216 -9.29 6.43 -12.66
C LEU A 216 -10.78 6.64 -12.37
N HIS A 217 -11.36 5.86 -11.45
CA HIS A 217 -12.81 5.85 -11.27
C HIS A 217 -13.24 5.68 -9.82
N ILE A 218 -14.48 6.10 -9.54
CA ILE A 218 -15.20 5.87 -8.28
C ILE A 218 -16.47 5.10 -8.60
N TYR A 219 -16.62 3.89 -8.03
CA TYR A 219 -17.86 3.12 -8.15
C TYR A 219 -19.02 3.79 -7.40
N ASP A 220 -20.25 3.61 -7.93
CA ASP A 220 -21.44 4.25 -7.37
C ASP A 220 -21.70 3.84 -5.91
N ASP A 221 -21.36 2.62 -5.51
CA ASP A 221 -21.47 2.13 -4.14
C ASP A 221 -20.49 2.78 -3.15
N SER A 222 -19.41 3.36 -3.66
CA SER A 222 -18.41 4.09 -2.87
C SER A 222 -18.75 5.57 -2.69
N LEU A 223 -19.69 6.13 -3.48
CA LEU A 223 -20.05 7.56 -3.44
C LEU A 223 -20.46 8.07 -2.05
N PRO A 224 -21.29 7.35 -1.25
CA PRO A 224 -21.67 7.84 0.08
C PRO A 224 -20.45 8.07 1.00
N GLN A 225 -19.45 7.19 0.93
CA GLN A 225 -18.23 7.30 1.73
C GLN A 225 -17.33 8.45 1.24
N ILE A 226 -17.26 8.66 -0.09
CA ILE A 226 -16.51 9.76 -0.68
C ILE A 226 -17.14 11.10 -0.30
N HIS A 227 -18.46 11.22 -0.39
CA HIS A 227 -19.18 12.43 0.05
C HIS A 227 -18.99 12.71 1.54
N HIS A 228 -19.01 11.67 2.39
CA HIS A 228 -18.72 11.84 3.82
C HIS A 228 -17.29 12.37 4.03
N TYR A 229 -16.30 11.78 3.37
CA TYR A 229 -14.91 12.23 3.42
C TYR A 229 -14.78 13.71 3.04
N LEU A 230 -15.33 14.12 1.90
CA LEU A 230 -15.21 15.48 1.39
C LEU A 230 -15.95 16.53 2.24
N THR A 231 -17.07 16.15 2.91
CA THR A 231 -17.94 17.11 3.59
C THR A 231 -17.81 17.11 5.11
N LYS A 232 -17.28 16.06 5.72
CA LYS A 232 -17.27 15.87 7.18
C LYS A 232 -15.89 15.79 7.81
N GLU A 233 -14.89 15.26 7.07
CA GLU A 233 -13.55 15.09 7.66
C GLU A 233 -12.65 16.31 7.46
N GLY A 234 -12.88 17.10 6.40
CA GLY A 234 -12.04 18.25 6.07
C GLY A 234 -10.62 17.87 5.68
N TRP A 235 -9.72 18.86 5.69
CA TRP A 235 -8.31 18.65 5.43
C TRP A 235 -7.62 18.05 6.65
N GLN A 236 -6.86 16.99 6.41
CA GLN A 236 -6.13 16.30 7.46
C GLN A 236 -4.73 16.90 7.65
N TYR A 237 -4.16 16.69 8.82
CA TYR A 237 -2.81 17.11 9.12
C TYR A 237 -1.78 16.25 8.37
N HIS A 238 -0.78 16.90 7.75
CA HIS A 238 0.26 16.21 7.01
C HIS A 238 1.22 15.49 7.98
N ALA A 239 1.27 14.18 7.90
CA ALA A 239 2.15 13.37 8.70
C ALA A 239 2.95 12.41 7.81
N SER A 240 4.26 12.37 8.05
CA SER A 240 5.16 11.45 7.36
C SER A 240 5.44 10.23 8.23
N MET A 241 5.54 9.05 7.59
CA MET A 241 6.09 7.87 8.23
C MET A 241 7.60 8.02 8.44
N THR A 242 8.12 7.31 9.43
CA THR A 242 9.55 7.26 9.71
C THR A 242 10.32 6.68 8.51
N PRO A 243 11.51 7.20 8.16
CA PRO A 243 12.34 6.64 7.11
C PRO A 243 12.82 5.22 7.41
N ILE A 244 12.99 4.41 6.36
CA ILE A 244 13.66 3.10 6.45
C ILE A 244 15.14 3.32 6.82
N ASN A 245 15.64 2.54 7.80
CA ASN A 245 17.05 2.54 8.14
C ASN A 245 17.80 1.49 7.28
N PRO A 246 18.66 1.90 6.34
CA PRO A 246 19.34 0.97 5.43
C PRO A 246 20.29 0.00 6.14
N ILE A 247 20.79 0.33 7.33
CA ILE A 247 21.78 -0.48 8.07
C ILE A 247 21.15 -1.79 8.58
N VAL A 248 19.87 -1.73 8.99
CA VAL A 248 19.15 -2.85 9.62
C VAL A 248 18.03 -3.40 8.73
N LEU A 249 18.02 -3.04 7.46
CA LEU A 249 16.93 -3.32 6.52
C LEU A 249 16.62 -4.82 6.43
N GLU A 250 17.60 -5.64 6.08
CA GLU A 250 17.40 -7.06 5.77
C GLU A 250 16.91 -7.84 7.01
N ASP A 251 17.54 -7.61 8.16
CA ASP A 251 17.18 -8.27 9.42
C ASP A 251 15.78 -7.85 9.88
N SER A 252 15.46 -6.56 9.74
CA SER A 252 14.15 -6.03 10.15
C SER A 252 13.02 -6.48 9.22
N LEU A 253 13.27 -6.57 7.90
CA LEU A 253 12.31 -7.12 6.94
C LEU A 253 12.01 -8.59 7.24
N LYS A 254 13.07 -9.39 7.42
CA LYS A 254 12.93 -10.81 7.76
C LYS A 254 12.10 -10.97 9.04
N LYS A 255 12.44 -10.20 10.08
CA LYS A 255 11.74 -10.27 11.37
C LYS A 255 10.28 -9.84 11.26
N LEU A 256 9.98 -8.81 10.47
CA LEU A 256 8.60 -8.37 10.23
C LEU A 256 7.76 -9.46 9.54
N LEU A 257 8.32 -10.14 8.54
CA LEU A 257 7.65 -11.26 7.86
C LEU A 257 7.44 -12.47 8.78
N GLU A 258 8.39 -12.76 9.68
CA GLU A 258 8.23 -13.79 10.72
C GLU A 258 7.07 -13.46 11.67
N ILE A 259 7.00 -12.22 12.16
CA ILE A 259 5.91 -11.74 13.03
C ILE A 259 4.56 -11.84 12.30
N GLU A 260 4.51 -11.42 11.03
CA GLU A 260 3.30 -11.53 10.22
C GLU A 260 2.83 -12.99 10.13
N TYR A 261 3.74 -13.90 9.79
CA TYR A 261 3.44 -15.32 9.68
C TYR A 261 2.95 -15.90 11.00
N ASP A 262 3.61 -15.59 12.11
CA ASP A 262 3.22 -16.06 13.45
C ASP A 262 1.81 -15.61 13.80
N LEU A 263 1.48 -14.34 13.58
CA LEU A 263 0.15 -13.80 13.86
C LEU A 263 -0.94 -14.39 12.94
N ARG A 264 -0.66 -14.47 11.63
CA ARG A 264 -1.65 -14.92 10.65
C ARG A 264 -1.84 -16.43 10.67
N VAL A 265 -0.77 -17.22 10.69
CA VAL A 265 -0.80 -18.68 10.53
C VAL A 265 -0.83 -19.38 11.88
N ASN A 266 0.16 -19.11 12.73
CA ASN A 266 0.33 -19.81 14.00
C ASN A 266 -0.60 -19.31 15.11
N LYS A 267 -1.28 -18.15 14.91
CA LYS A 267 -2.09 -17.48 15.92
C LYS A 267 -1.30 -17.19 17.22
N ASN A 268 0.00 -17.03 17.08
CA ASN A 268 0.91 -16.72 18.18
C ASN A 268 1.09 -15.21 18.31
N CYS A 269 0.59 -14.62 19.40
CA CYS A 269 0.60 -13.18 19.66
C CYS A 269 1.61 -12.85 20.77
N ASP A 270 2.89 -12.91 20.44
CA ASP A 270 3.96 -12.51 21.37
C ASP A 270 4.43 -11.08 21.07
N VAL A 271 3.86 -10.11 21.79
CA VAL A 271 4.16 -8.66 21.65
C VAL A 271 5.63 -8.35 21.99
N SER A 272 6.35 -9.22 22.71
CA SER A 272 7.78 -8.99 23.00
C SER A 272 8.65 -9.01 21.74
N GLN A 273 8.19 -9.64 20.65
CA GLN A 273 8.86 -9.62 19.36
C GLN A 273 9.05 -8.21 18.78
N LEU A 274 8.24 -7.21 19.20
CA LEU A 274 8.44 -5.81 18.83
C LEU A 274 9.80 -5.25 19.27
N ASP A 275 10.36 -5.78 20.36
CA ASP A 275 11.64 -5.31 20.91
C ASP A 275 12.84 -5.86 20.10
N LEU A 276 12.61 -6.83 19.23
CA LEU A 276 13.59 -7.37 18.27
C LEU A 276 13.65 -6.57 16.96
N LEU A 277 12.64 -5.72 16.70
CA LEU A 277 12.63 -4.84 15.54
C LEU A 277 13.37 -3.55 15.83
N THR A 278 14.50 -3.36 15.18
CA THR A 278 15.38 -2.19 15.35
C THR A 278 15.06 -1.06 14.37
N ASP A 279 14.43 -1.37 13.23
CA ASP A 279 13.95 -0.37 12.29
C ASP A 279 12.59 0.20 12.74
N PRO A 280 12.48 1.54 12.91
CA PRO A 280 11.25 2.14 13.43
C PRO A 280 10.02 1.92 12.55
N ILE A 281 10.14 1.99 11.22
CA ILE A 281 8.98 1.83 10.32
C ILE A 281 8.46 0.40 10.34
N PHE A 282 9.34 -0.62 10.39
CA PHE A 282 8.92 -2.01 10.46
C PHE A 282 8.36 -2.36 11.83
N LYS A 283 8.86 -1.72 12.89
CA LYS A 283 8.25 -1.79 14.22
C LYS A 283 6.84 -1.21 14.22
N GLU A 284 6.63 -0.08 13.55
CA GLU A 284 5.31 0.53 13.38
C GLU A 284 4.35 -0.37 12.59
N MET A 285 4.82 -1.03 11.52
CA MET A 285 4.02 -2.02 10.78
C MET A 285 3.66 -3.23 11.65
N ALA A 286 4.60 -3.74 12.44
CA ALA A 286 4.33 -4.83 13.37
C ALA A 286 3.31 -4.42 14.45
N ILE A 287 3.36 -3.20 14.96
CA ILE A 287 2.34 -2.65 15.87
C ILE A 287 0.95 -2.69 15.23
N ILE A 288 0.83 -2.35 13.94
CA ILE A 288 -0.45 -2.43 13.21
C ILE A 288 -0.92 -3.90 13.10
N LEU A 289 -0.01 -4.85 12.85
CA LEU A 289 -0.34 -6.28 12.78
C LEU A 289 -0.83 -6.82 14.13
N PHE A 290 -0.16 -6.48 15.23
CA PHE A 290 -0.61 -6.82 16.59
C PHE A 290 -1.95 -6.18 16.93
N ALA A 291 -2.13 -4.89 16.59
CA ALA A 291 -3.42 -4.21 16.80
C ALA A 291 -4.55 -4.89 15.99
N TYR A 292 -4.27 -5.32 14.76
CA TYR A 292 -5.23 -6.07 13.96
C TYR A 292 -5.56 -7.43 14.58
N PHE A 293 -4.57 -8.13 15.11
CA PHE A 293 -4.79 -9.40 15.81
C PHE A 293 -5.72 -9.23 17.01
N PHE A 294 -5.48 -8.22 17.87
CA PHE A 294 -6.36 -7.91 18.98
C PHE A 294 -7.79 -7.58 18.52
N ILE A 295 -7.94 -6.73 17.52
CA ILE A 295 -9.25 -6.36 16.98
C ILE A 295 -10.00 -7.58 16.41
N LYS A 296 -9.29 -8.53 15.82
CA LYS A 296 -9.90 -9.66 15.11
C LYS A 296 -10.21 -10.85 16.04
N PHE A 297 -9.39 -11.11 17.03
CA PHE A 297 -9.45 -12.31 17.88
C PHE A 297 -9.68 -12.03 19.37
N GLU A 298 -9.42 -10.80 19.82
CA GLU A 298 -9.51 -10.40 21.21
C GLU A 298 -10.29 -9.07 21.33
N GLU A 299 -11.52 -9.06 20.85
CA GLU A 299 -12.34 -7.85 20.64
C GLU A 299 -12.40 -6.86 21.81
N THR A 300 -12.09 -7.30 23.04
CA THR A 300 -12.13 -6.48 24.27
C THR A 300 -10.75 -6.13 24.80
N ASN A 301 -9.65 -6.45 24.10
CA ASN A 301 -8.29 -6.21 24.59
C ASN A 301 -7.86 -4.74 24.44
N ILE A 302 -8.57 -3.85 25.15
CA ILE A 302 -8.26 -2.42 25.22
C ILE A 302 -6.88 -2.18 25.82
N SER A 303 -6.51 -2.92 26.88
CA SER A 303 -5.21 -2.80 27.52
C SER A 303 -4.04 -3.16 26.60
N GLY A 304 -4.22 -4.17 25.73
CA GLY A 304 -3.26 -4.53 24.70
C GLY A 304 -3.08 -3.41 23.67
N LEU A 305 -4.17 -2.82 23.20
CA LEU A 305 -4.11 -1.67 22.28
C LEU A 305 -3.44 -0.45 22.91
N GLN A 306 -3.71 -0.14 24.18
CA GLN A 306 -3.05 0.94 24.92
C GLN A 306 -1.55 0.69 25.09
N ALA A 307 -1.14 -0.55 25.36
CA ALA A 307 0.27 -0.92 25.43
C ALA A 307 0.97 -0.75 24.07
N LEU A 308 0.32 -1.10 22.96
CA LEU A 308 0.84 -0.86 21.61
C LEU A 308 0.97 0.63 21.29
N GLU A 309 -0.02 1.44 21.68
CA GLU A 309 0.02 2.90 21.50
C GLU A 309 1.25 3.53 22.15
N THR A 310 1.59 3.10 23.37
CA THR A 310 2.77 3.63 24.07
C THR A 310 4.09 3.28 23.39
N LYS A 311 4.14 2.17 22.65
CA LYS A 311 5.33 1.72 21.89
C LYS A 311 5.43 2.37 20.50
N CYS A 312 4.37 3.04 20.04
CA CYS A 312 4.31 3.65 18.70
C CYS A 312 4.90 5.07 18.73
N SER A 313 5.74 5.42 17.75
CA SER A 313 6.27 6.78 17.56
C SER A 313 5.52 7.59 16.50
N SER A 314 4.93 6.91 15.54
CA SER A 314 4.24 7.53 14.39
C SER A 314 2.88 8.12 14.80
N LEU A 315 2.68 9.42 14.51
CA LEU A 315 1.41 10.10 14.77
C LEU A 315 0.23 9.47 14.00
N PRO A 316 0.34 9.12 12.69
CA PRO A 316 -0.75 8.48 11.96
C PRO A 316 -1.18 7.15 12.58
N ILE A 317 -0.21 6.34 13.00
CA ILE A 317 -0.48 5.02 13.58
C ILE A 317 -1.05 5.14 14.99
N LYS A 318 -0.55 6.08 15.78
CA LYS A 318 -1.17 6.41 17.10
C LYS A 318 -2.62 6.84 16.92
N ALA A 319 -2.91 7.73 15.98
CA ALA A 319 -4.26 8.18 15.71
C ALA A 319 -5.18 7.01 15.32
N PHE A 320 -4.70 6.09 14.49
CA PHE A 320 -5.41 4.86 14.14
C PHE A 320 -5.71 3.99 15.37
N ILE A 321 -4.72 3.72 16.24
CA ILE A 321 -4.89 2.89 17.43
C ILE A 321 -5.86 3.56 18.40
N ASN A 322 -5.67 4.84 18.71
CA ASN A 322 -6.53 5.62 19.59
C ASN A 322 -7.98 5.58 19.17
N LYS A 323 -8.24 5.75 17.89
CA LYS A 323 -9.59 5.65 17.35
C LYS A 323 -10.20 4.27 17.60
N ARG A 324 -9.42 3.18 17.44
CA ARG A 324 -9.90 1.82 17.73
C ARG A 324 -10.23 1.65 19.20
N ILE A 325 -9.42 2.19 20.11
CA ILE A 325 -9.69 2.21 21.54
C ILE A 325 -10.99 2.95 21.85
N GLN A 326 -11.19 4.15 21.30
CA GLN A 326 -12.41 4.94 21.50
C GLN A 326 -13.66 4.22 20.99
N ASN A 327 -13.57 3.58 19.82
CA ASN A 327 -14.67 2.80 19.25
C ASN A 327 -15.05 1.58 20.11
N LEU A 328 -14.08 0.96 20.79
CA LEU A 328 -14.34 -0.14 21.72
C LEU A 328 -14.97 0.35 23.03
N LEU A 329 -14.46 1.46 23.56
CA LEU A 329 -15.02 2.08 24.78
C LEU A 329 -16.46 2.53 24.57
N SER A 330 -16.79 3.11 23.42
CA SER A 330 -18.16 3.56 23.10
C SER A 330 -19.18 2.43 22.89
N LYS A 331 -18.71 1.21 22.60
CA LYS A 331 -19.57 0.02 22.48
C LYS A 331 -19.80 -0.70 23.83
N ALA A 332 -18.98 -0.38 24.84
CA ALA A 332 -19.06 -0.98 26.17
C ALA A 332 -20.00 -0.18 27.11
N ILE A 333 -20.48 0.97 26.68
CA ILE A 333 -21.50 1.82 27.31
C ILE A 333 -22.86 1.57 26.64
#